data_9b70c4edc3beb5317bfb1e9f05de410b
#
_entry.id   9b70c4edc3beb5317bfb1e9f05de410b
#
_cell.length_a   1.000
_cell.length_b   1.000
_cell.length_c   1.000
_cell.angle_alpha   90.00
_cell.angle_beta   90.00
_cell.angle_gamma   90.00
#
_symmetry.space_group_name_H-M   'P 1'
#
loop_
_entity.id
_entity.type
_entity.pdbx_description
1 polymer ?
#
loop_
_entity_poly.entity_id
_entity_poly.type
_entity_poly.pdbx_seq_one_letter_code
_entity_poly.pdbx_strand_id
1 'polypeptide(L)'
;WDVLFKSIMDTPFESKPVIVLDEFQYLGKSNPAFPSIFQRIWEEILKDKSVMVILCGSLISMMESQTLAYGSPLYGRRTAQIRLKQIPFGYYHKFFPNKTRRELIEMYSVTGGVPKYIELFSESKDIYSAIQKCVLNRSGYLYDEPHFLLQQEVTEVGSYFSIIKAIAAGNSKLSAISAVLEIKATSLT
;
A
#
# COMPACT_ATOMS: atom_id res chain seq x y z
N TRP A 1 13.45 -21.09 -9.67
CA TRP A 1 14.00 -19.89 -9.00
C TRP A 1 15.51 -20.04 -8.77
N ASP A 2 16.00 -21.18 -8.30
CA ASP A 2 17.42 -21.38 -8.01
C ASP A 2 18.30 -21.13 -9.25
N VAL A 3 17.90 -21.68 -10.40
CA VAL A 3 18.61 -21.49 -11.67
C VAL A 3 18.68 -20.01 -12.05
N LEU A 4 17.56 -19.27 -11.85
CA LEU A 4 17.50 -17.85 -12.14
C LEU A 4 18.50 -17.06 -11.26
N PHE A 5 18.46 -17.26 -9.94
CA PHE A 5 19.34 -16.51 -9.03
C PHE A 5 20.82 -16.91 -9.21
N LYS A 6 21.11 -18.17 -9.47
CA LYS A 6 22.47 -18.60 -9.84
C LYS A 6 22.94 -17.92 -11.11
N SER A 7 22.14 -17.94 -12.17
CA SER A 7 22.48 -17.29 -13.44
C SER A 7 22.73 -15.78 -13.28
N ILE A 8 21.92 -15.11 -12.45
CA ILE A 8 22.16 -13.69 -12.13
C ILE A 8 23.50 -13.52 -11.43
N MET A 9 23.82 -14.35 -10.45
CA MET A 9 25.07 -14.24 -9.68
C MET A 9 26.31 -14.67 -10.44
N ASP A 10 26.17 -15.48 -11.49
CA ASP A 10 27.26 -15.88 -12.37
C ASP A 10 27.53 -14.82 -13.46
N THR A 11 26.65 -13.85 -13.62
CA THR A 11 26.86 -12.73 -14.55
C THR A 11 27.86 -11.75 -13.94
N PRO A 12 28.91 -11.34 -14.69
CA PRO A 12 29.84 -10.32 -14.19
C PRO A 12 29.16 -8.95 -14.13
N PHE A 13 29.26 -8.30 -12.99
CA PHE A 13 28.77 -6.94 -12.78
C PHE A 13 29.94 -6.00 -12.46
N GLU A 14 29.96 -4.82 -13.06
CA GLU A 14 30.94 -3.77 -12.76
C GLU A 14 30.75 -3.17 -11.36
N SER A 15 29.55 -3.23 -10.82
CA SER A 15 29.19 -2.74 -9.50
C SER A 15 28.29 -3.73 -8.77
N LYS A 16 28.06 -3.50 -7.48
CA LYS A 16 27.17 -4.33 -6.66
C LYS A 16 25.76 -4.38 -7.25
N PRO A 17 25.26 -5.55 -7.72
CA PRO A 17 23.94 -5.67 -8.29
C PRO A 17 22.87 -5.45 -7.23
N VAL A 18 21.75 -4.84 -7.66
CA VAL A 18 20.53 -4.67 -6.88
C VAL A 18 19.41 -5.48 -7.54
N ILE A 19 18.89 -6.45 -6.82
CA ILE A 19 17.75 -7.28 -7.25
C ILE A 19 16.51 -6.76 -6.54
N VAL A 20 15.49 -6.37 -7.31
CA VAL A 20 14.21 -5.91 -6.77
C VAL A 20 13.14 -6.94 -7.09
N LEU A 21 12.48 -7.47 -6.07
CA LEU A 21 11.28 -8.29 -6.20
C LEU A 21 10.09 -7.41 -5.83
N ASP A 22 9.49 -6.84 -6.86
CA ASP A 22 8.31 -6.00 -6.70
C ASP A 22 7.05 -6.85 -6.53
N GLU A 23 6.07 -6.33 -5.79
CA GLU A 23 4.83 -7.02 -5.45
C GLU A 23 5.07 -8.43 -4.87
N PHE A 24 6.09 -8.55 -4.01
CA PHE A 24 6.56 -9.81 -3.43
C PHE A 24 5.43 -10.64 -2.80
N GLN A 25 4.42 -9.99 -2.22
CA GLN A 25 3.29 -10.67 -1.59
C GLN A 25 2.50 -11.54 -2.57
N TYR A 26 2.46 -11.22 -3.86
CA TYR A 26 1.78 -12.06 -4.85
C TYR A 26 2.52 -13.35 -5.17
N LEU A 27 3.84 -13.36 -5.02
CA LEU A 27 4.62 -14.59 -5.13
C LEU A 27 4.25 -15.57 -4.01
N GLY A 28 4.12 -15.07 -2.77
CA GLY A 28 3.66 -15.88 -1.65
C GLY A 28 2.16 -16.24 -1.72
N LYS A 29 1.32 -15.37 -2.34
CA LYS A 29 -0.10 -15.66 -2.55
C LYS A 29 -0.30 -16.78 -3.58
N SER A 30 0.45 -16.74 -4.68
CA SER A 30 0.37 -17.75 -5.74
C SER A 30 1.04 -19.07 -5.35
N ASN A 31 2.08 -19.02 -4.53
CA ASN A 31 2.78 -20.17 -3.98
C ASN A 31 3.12 -19.94 -2.51
N PRO A 32 2.33 -20.47 -1.56
CA PRO A 32 2.58 -20.31 -0.11
C PRO A 32 3.94 -20.82 0.36
N ALA A 33 4.60 -21.70 -0.41
CA ALA A 33 5.95 -22.16 -0.09
C ALA A 33 7.04 -21.16 -0.55
N PHE A 34 6.68 -20.12 -1.32
CA PHE A 34 7.67 -19.19 -1.90
C PHE A 34 8.55 -18.48 -0.85
N PRO A 35 8.05 -18.00 0.29
CA PRO A 35 8.91 -17.42 1.32
C PRO A 35 10.00 -18.40 1.82
N SER A 36 9.69 -19.70 1.95
CA SER A 36 10.67 -20.73 2.32
C SER A 36 11.65 -21.03 1.18
N ILE A 37 11.18 -21.03 -0.07
CA ILE A 37 12.04 -21.18 -1.24
C ILE A 37 13.01 -20.00 -1.30
N PHE A 38 12.52 -18.78 -1.12
CA PHE A 38 13.36 -17.59 -1.15
C PHE A 38 14.33 -17.51 0.05
N GLN A 39 13.90 -17.98 1.23
CA GLN A 39 14.80 -18.16 2.37
C GLN A 39 16.00 -19.05 1.99
N ARG A 40 15.76 -20.21 1.37
CA ARG A 40 16.82 -21.12 0.95
C ARG A 40 17.73 -20.48 -0.11
N ILE A 41 17.16 -19.79 -1.10
CA ILE A 41 17.92 -19.04 -2.10
C ILE A 41 18.83 -18.00 -1.44
N TRP A 42 18.32 -17.29 -0.45
CA TRP A 42 19.10 -16.34 0.32
C TRP A 42 20.27 -17.02 1.02
N GLU A 43 20.03 -18.09 1.76
CA GLU A 43 21.04 -18.79 2.58
C GLU A 43 22.11 -19.47 1.71
N GLU A 44 21.72 -20.10 0.60
CA GLU A 44 22.62 -20.94 -0.22
C GLU A 44 23.29 -20.19 -1.38
N ILE A 45 22.67 -19.11 -1.89
CA ILE A 45 23.12 -18.47 -3.12
C ILE A 45 23.55 -17.02 -2.89
N LEU A 46 22.76 -16.24 -2.13
CA LEU A 46 22.88 -14.78 -2.11
C LEU A 46 23.64 -14.23 -0.90
N LYS A 47 23.51 -14.85 0.26
CA LYS A 47 23.99 -14.34 1.56
C LYS A 47 25.45 -13.90 1.57
N ASP A 48 26.34 -14.70 0.95
CA ASP A 48 27.77 -14.46 0.92
C ASP A 48 28.23 -13.71 -0.35
N LYS A 49 27.30 -13.26 -1.17
CA LYS A 49 27.58 -12.50 -2.39
C LYS A 49 27.44 -10.99 -2.15
N SER A 50 28.20 -10.21 -2.92
CA SER A 50 28.07 -8.75 -2.92
C SER A 50 26.82 -8.35 -3.72
N VAL A 51 25.64 -8.50 -3.11
CA VAL A 51 24.35 -8.21 -3.72
C VAL A 51 23.46 -7.44 -2.74
N MET A 52 22.57 -6.61 -3.23
CA MET A 52 21.47 -6.04 -2.47
C MET A 52 20.15 -6.60 -2.99
N VAL A 53 19.30 -7.09 -2.10
CA VAL A 53 17.97 -7.54 -2.45
C VAL A 53 16.93 -6.65 -1.79
N ILE A 54 15.97 -6.18 -2.58
CA ILE A 54 14.85 -5.35 -2.11
C ILE A 54 13.56 -6.13 -2.37
N LEU A 55 12.81 -6.40 -1.31
CA LEU A 55 11.45 -6.95 -1.39
C LEU A 55 10.49 -5.79 -1.17
N CYS A 56 9.66 -5.48 -2.16
CA CYS A 56 8.65 -4.44 -2.03
C CYS A 56 7.26 -4.99 -2.31
N GLY A 57 6.26 -4.32 -1.77
CA GLY A 57 4.86 -4.69 -1.94
C GLY A 57 3.93 -3.64 -1.37
N SER A 58 2.73 -3.59 -1.92
CA SER A 58 1.69 -2.61 -1.58
C SER A 58 0.75 -3.09 -0.47
N LEU A 59 0.56 -4.41 -0.33
CA LEU A 59 -0.33 -5.02 0.67
C LEU A 59 0.41 -5.22 2.00
N ILE A 60 0.28 -4.27 2.91
CA ILE A 60 1.05 -4.21 4.16
C ILE A 60 0.84 -5.46 5.00
N SER A 61 -0.40 -5.90 5.22
CA SER A 61 -0.74 -7.08 6.01
C SER A 61 -0.09 -8.36 5.47
N MET A 62 -0.11 -8.53 4.15
CA MET A 62 0.53 -9.67 3.49
C MET A 62 2.06 -9.59 3.55
N MET A 63 2.65 -8.42 3.31
CA MET A 63 4.09 -8.23 3.45
C MET A 63 4.55 -8.49 4.88
N GLU A 64 3.83 -8.01 5.88
CA GLU A 64 4.12 -8.28 7.28
C GLU A 64 4.05 -9.77 7.60
N SER A 65 3.00 -10.47 7.17
CA SER A 65 2.86 -11.91 7.41
C SER A 65 3.93 -12.74 6.72
N GLN A 66 4.32 -12.40 5.49
CA GLN A 66 5.27 -13.16 4.69
C GLN A 66 6.73 -12.86 5.01
N THR A 67 7.06 -11.67 5.54
CA THR A 67 8.45 -11.23 5.71
C THR A 67 8.83 -10.84 7.13
N LEU A 68 7.89 -10.30 7.92
CA LEU A 68 8.16 -9.68 9.20
C LEU A 68 7.65 -10.48 10.40
N ALA A 69 6.58 -11.26 10.24
CA ALA A 69 6.00 -12.05 11.31
C ALA A 69 7.01 -13.07 11.84
N TYR A 70 6.99 -13.33 13.15
CA TYR A 70 7.90 -14.26 13.81
C TYR A 70 7.89 -15.67 13.19
N GLY A 71 6.72 -16.13 12.71
CA GLY A 71 6.57 -17.40 12.01
C GLY A 71 6.99 -17.38 10.53
N SER A 72 7.37 -16.22 9.97
CA SER A 72 7.81 -16.17 8.59
C SER A 72 9.20 -16.77 8.40
N PRO A 73 9.42 -17.55 7.32
CA PRO A 73 10.76 -18.03 6.96
C PRO A 73 11.79 -16.90 6.78
N LEU A 74 11.34 -15.69 6.45
CA LEU A 74 12.21 -14.52 6.23
C LEU A 74 12.44 -13.68 7.49
N TYR A 75 11.81 -14.04 8.61
CA TYR A 75 12.00 -13.34 9.88
C TYR A 75 13.49 -13.24 10.26
N GLY A 76 13.93 -12.05 10.68
CA GLY A 76 15.30 -11.80 11.13
C GLY A 76 16.36 -11.72 10.03
N ARG A 77 16.01 -11.90 8.75
CA ARG A 77 16.96 -11.87 7.63
C ARG A 77 17.11 -10.50 6.96
N ARG A 78 16.20 -9.58 7.28
CA ARG A 78 16.30 -8.20 6.77
C ARG A 78 17.42 -7.42 7.46
N THR A 79 18.10 -6.58 6.70
CA THR A 79 19.09 -5.60 7.21
C THR A 79 18.47 -4.23 7.42
N ALA A 80 17.43 -3.89 6.68
CA ALA A 80 16.68 -2.64 6.80
C ALA A 80 15.21 -2.83 6.44
N GLN A 81 14.38 -1.90 6.87
CA GLN A 81 12.98 -1.82 6.52
C GLN A 81 12.60 -0.36 6.32
N ILE A 82 11.90 -0.09 5.21
CA ILE A 82 11.36 1.23 4.92
C ILE A 82 9.84 1.07 4.75
N ARG A 83 9.08 1.76 5.59
CA ARG A 83 7.63 1.91 5.42
C ARG A 83 7.36 3.27 4.82
N LEU A 84 7.04 3.29 3.53
CA LEU A 84 6.65 4.53 2.86
C LEU A 84 5.34 5.03 3.45
N LYS A 85 5.34 6.30 3.81
CA LYS A 85 4.15 7.01 4.29
C LYS A 85 3.65 7.94 3.19
N GLN A 86 2.41 8.37 3.32
CA GLN A 86 1.84 9.45 2.52
C GLN A 86 2.73 10.69 2.60
N ILE A 87 2.73 11.49 1.54
CA ILE A 87 3.49 12.73 1.46
C ILE A 87 2.97 13.70 2.53
N PRO A 88 3.80 14.14 3.48
CA PRO A 88 3.39 15.08 4.51
C PRO A 88 2.98 16.44 3.90
N PHE A 89 2.00 17.11 4.51
CA PHE A 89 1.51 18.42 4.06
C PHE A 89 2.64 19.44 3.84
N GLY A 90 3.70 19.43 4.66
CA GLY A 90 4.83 20.32 4.53
C GLY A 90 5.55 20.29 3.17
N TYR A 91 5.45 19.16 2.45
CA TYR A 91 6.03 19.00 1.12
C TYR A 91 5.01 19.19 -0.01
N TYR A 92 3.73 19.35 0.33
CA TYR A 92 2.64 19.37 -0.65
C TYR A 92 2.73 20.56 -1.62
N HIS A 93 3.25 21.70 -1.16
CA HIS A 93 3.50 22.89 -2.00
C HIS A 93 4.42 22.63 -3.18
N LYS A 94 5.27 21.61 -3.12
CA LYS A 94 6.18 21.24 -4.23
C LYS A 94 5.44 20.71 -5.45
N PHE A 95 4.26 20.13 -5.24
CA PHE A 95 3.41 19.62 -6.31
C PHE A 95 2.49 20.70 -6.89
N PHE A 96 2.23 21.74 -6.13
CA PHE A 96 1.33 22.83 -6.48
C PHE A 96 1.97 24.19 -6.19
N PRO A 97 3.03 24.59 -6.92
CA PRO A 97 3.83 25.77 -6.59
C PRO A 97 3.05 27.09 -6.68
N ASN A 98 1.97 27.13 -7.49
CA ASN A 98 1.17 28.33 -7.74
C ASN A 98 -0.12 28.38 -6.91
N LYS A 99 -0.34 27.43 -5.98
CA LYS A 99 -1.53 27.40 -5.14
C LYS A 99 -1.32 28.14 -3.83
N THR A 100 -2.35 28.85 -3.37
CA THR A 100 -2.37 29.47 -2.05
C THR A 100 -2.36 28.42 -0.94
N ARG A 101 -1.94 28.82 0.26
CA ARG A 101 -1.95 27.94 1.43
C ARG A 101 -3.34 27.34 1.72
N ARG A 102 -4.40 28.12 1.52
CA ARG A 102 -5.78 27.66 1.68
C ARG A 102 -6.13 26.55 0.68
N GLU A 103 -5.86 26.78 -0.61
CA GLU A 103 -6.07 25.77 -1.64
C GLU A 103 -5.27 24.50 -1.39
N LEU A 104 -4.03 24.62 -0.91
CA LEU A 104 -3.22 23.46 -0.54
C LEU A 104 -3.84 22.64 0.60
N ILE A 105 -4.41 23.30 1.63
CA ILE A 105 -5.11 22.61 2.71
C ILE A 105 -6.37 21.91 2.19
N GLU A 106 -7.16 22.60 1.39
CA GLU A 106 -8.37 22.06 0.77
C GLU A 106 -8.05 20.81 -0.09
N MET A 107 -7.04 20.88 -0.95
CA MET A 107 -6.60 19.75 -1.77
C MET A 107 -6.04 18.60 -0.93
N TYR A 108 -5.22 18.90 0.06
CA TYR A 108 -4.64 17.89 0.95
C TYR A 108 -5.71 17.15 1.78
N SER A 109 -6.78 17.83 2.19
CA SER A 109 -7.89 17.24 2.95
C SER A 109 -8.62 16.14 2.16
N VAL A 110 -8.55 16.19 0.83
CA VAL A 110 -9.16 15.20 -0.06
C VAL A 110 -8.17 14.14 -0.51
N THR A 111 -6.94 14.53 -0.88
CA THR A 111 -5.94 13.60 -1.42
C THR A 111 -5.13 12.86 -0.36
N GLY A 112 -5.11 13.36 0.88
CA GLY A 112 -4.42 12.74 2.00
C GLY A 112 -2.92 12.52 1.80
N GLY A 113 -2.30 13.17 0.82
CA GLY A 113 -0.88 12.99 0.50
C GLY A 113 -0.56 11.72 -0.30
N VAL A 114 -1.55 11.04 -0.86
CA VAL A 114 -1.34 9.89 -1.75
C VAL A 114 -0.84 10.39 -3.11
N PRO A 115 0.37 9.94 -3.59
CA PRO A 115 0.97 10.48 -4.81
C PRO A 115 0.07 10.44 -6.03
N LYS A 116 -0.61 9.32 -6.25
CA LYS A 116 -1.54 9.16 -7.39
C LYS A 116 -2.71 10.13 -7.33
N TYR A 117 -3.25 10.38 -6.14
CA TYR A 117 -4.36 11.34 -5.98
C TYR A 117 -3.89 12.77 -6.17
N ILE A 118 -2.67 13.09 -5.73
CA ILE A 118 -2.05 14.39 -5.98
C ILE A 118 -1.92 14.63 -7.49
N GLU A 119 -1.41 13.64 -8.24
CA GLU A 119 -1.27 13.70 -9.70
C GLU A 119 -2.62 13.98 -10.38
N LEU A 120 -3.65 13.20 -10.06
CA LEU A 120 -5.00 13.35 -10.62
C LEU A 120 -5.59 14.73 -10.33
N PHE A 121 -5.36 15.27 -9.14
CA PHE A 121 -5.87 16.58 -8.75
C PHE A 121 -5.07 17.74 -9.37
N SER A 122 -3.79 17.52 -9.68
CA SER A 122 -2.94 18.55 -10.30
C SER A 122 -3.38 18.95 -11.70
N GLU A 123 -4.09 18.07 -12.40
CA GLU A 123 -4.64 18.36 -13.73
C GLU A 123 -5.87 19.27 -13.72
N SER A 124 -6.41 19.58 -12.55
CA SER A 124 -7.67 20.32 -12.43
C SER A 124 -7.42 21.77 -12.00
N LYS A 125 -8.28 22.68 -12.47
CA LYS A 125 -8.19 24.12 -12.18
C LYS A 125 -8.34 24.41 -10.68
N ASP A 126 -9.28 23.75 -10.03
CA ASP A 126 -9.64 23.91 -8.63
C ASP A 126 -10.10 22.59 -8.02
N ILE A 127 -10.25 22.58 -6.69
CA ILE A 127 -10.62 21.38 -5.94
C ILE A 127 -11.99 20.82 -6.32
N TYR A 128 -12.98 21.69 -6.59
CA TYR A 128 -14.35 21.25 -6.89
C TYR A 128 -14.39 20.54 -8.24
N SER A 129 -13.72 21.10 -9.24
CA SER A 129 -13.54 20.47 -10.56
C SER A 129 -12.83 19.13 -10.45
N ALA A 130 -11.80 19.02 -9.60
CA ALA A 130 -11.08 17.77 -9.35
C ALA A 130 -11.99 16.73 -8.69
N ILE A 131 -12.73 17.10 -7.65
CA ILE A 131 -13.69 16.20 -6.97
C ILE A 131 -14.75 15.73 -7.97
N GLN A 132 -15.34 16.63 -8.73
CA GLN A 132 -16.35 16.27 -9.71
C GLN A 132 -15.82 15.30 -10.77
N LYS A 133 -14.62 15.59 -11.32
CA LYS A 133 -13.99 14.76 -12.37
C LYS A 133 -13.53 13.40 -11.83
N CYS A 134 -12.83 13.38 -10.69
CA CYS A 134 -12.10 12.20 -10.24
C CYS A 134 -12.89 11.34 -9.25
N VAL A 135 -13.77 11.95 -8.42
CA VAL A 135 -14.45 11.27 -7.31
C VAL A 135 -15.93 11.01 -7.58
N LEU A 136 -16.66 12.04 -8.07
CA LEU A 136 -18.13 11.95 -8.24
C LEU A 136 -18.55 11.42 -9.60
N ASN A 137 -17.71 11.54 -10.61
CA ASN A 137 -17.98 10.97 -11.93
C ASN A 137 -17.79 9.46 -11.88
N ARG A 138 -18.80 8.70 -12.33
CA ARG A 138 -18.76 7.23 -12.39
C ARG A 138 -17.59 6.66 -13.19
N SER A 139 -17.08 7.41 -14.16
CA SER A 139 -15.85 7.07 -14.93
C SER A 139 -14.59 7.65 -14.30
N GLY A 140 -14.68 8.34 -13.17
CA GLY A 140 -13.55 8.92 -12.46
C GLY A 140 -12.72 7.84 -11.76
N TYR A 141 -11.41 8.02 -11.77
CA TYR A 141 -10.48 7.04 -11.18
C TYR A 141 -10.79 6.71 -9.72
N LEU A 142 -11.20 7.70 -8.93
CA LEU A 142 -11.43 7.54 -7.49
C LEU A 142 -12.86 7.15 -7.14
N TYR A 143 -13.76 6.98 -8.11
CA TYR A 143 -15.16 6.65 -7.84
C TYR A 143 -15.31 5.30 -7.11
N ASP A 144 -14.66 4.27 -7.62
CA ASP A 144 -14.70 2.92 -7.04
C ASP A 144 -13.44 2.58 -6.21
N GLU A 145 -12.48 3.49 -6.12
CA GLU A 145 -11.20 3.28 -5.42
C GLU A 145 -11.36 2.79 -3.97
N PRO A 146 -12.28 3.35 -3.14
CA PRO A 146 -12.48 2.85 -1.78
C PRO A 146 -12.91 1.38 -1.75
N HIS A 147 -13.69 0.95 -2.73
CA HIS A 147 -14.14 -0.44 -2.84
C HIS A 147 -12.97 -1.36 -3.24
N PHE A 148 -12.19 -0.97 -4.25
CA PHE A 148 -11.02 -1.73 -4.69
C PHE A 148 -9.96 -1.86 -3.59
N LEU A 149 -9.68 -0.79 -2.85
CA LEU A 149 -8.74 -0.83 -1.72
C LEU A 149 -9.21 -1.80 -0.64
N LEU A 150 -10.50 -1.77 -0.27
CA LEU A 150 -11.03 -2.70 0.70
C LEU A 150 -10.95 -4.15 0.22
N GLN A 151 -11.24 -4.43 -1.04
CA GLN A 151 -11.15 -5.78 -1.62
C GLN A 151 -9.72 -6.38 -1.52
N GLN A 152 -8.70 -5.54 -1.52
CA GLN A 152 -7.32 -5.99 -1.41
C GLN A 152 -6.89 -6.29 0.02
N GLU A 153 -7.44 -5.57 0.99
CA GLU A 153 -6.99 -5.62 2.39
C GLU A 153 -7.86 -6.49 3.29
N VAL A 154 -9.15 -6.66 2.96
CA VAL A 154 -10.10 -7.38 3.82
C VAL A 154 -10.92 -8.41 3.06
N THR A 155 -11.36 -9.47 3.77
CA THR A 155 -12.20 -10.52 3.21
C THR A 155 -13.69 -10.13 3.18
N GLU A 156 -14.15 -9.38 4.19
CA GLU A 156 -15.56 -9.00 4.39
C GLU A 156 -15.82 -7.55 3.97
N VAL A 157 -15.60 -7.24 2.68
CA VAL A 157 -15.72 -5.88 2.11
C VAL A 157 -17.07 -5.21 2.45
N GLY A 158 -18.17 -5.97 2.40
CA GLY A 158 -19.51 -5.44 2.68
C GLY A 158 -19.65 -4.85 4.07
N SER A 159 -19.12 -5.52 5.09
CA SER A 159 -19.16 -5.07 6.48
C SER A 159 -18.39 -3.77 6.65
N TYR A 160 -17.15 -3.71 6.15
CA TYR A 160 -16.32 -2.50 6.22
C TYR A 160 -16.94 -1.32 5.46
N PHE A 161 -17.51 -1.58 4.28
CA PHE A 161 -18.15 -0.53 3.50
C PHE A 161 -19.42 0.01 4.18
N SER A 162 -20.15 -0.85 4.89
CA SER A 162 -21.31 -0.45 5.70
C SER A 162 -20.90 0.44 6.87
N ILE A 163 -19.77 0.16 7.52
CA ILE A 163 -19.20 1.01 8.58
C ILE A 163 -18.86 2.39 8.01
N ILE A 164 -18.16 2.45 6.87
CA ILE A 164 -17.82 3.72 6.20
C ILE A 164 -19.08 4.51 5.86
N LYS A 165 -20.12 3.87 5.33
CA LYS A 165 -21.42 4.51 5.05
C LYS A 165 -22.09 5.05 6.31
N ALA A 166 -22.07 4.30 7.41
CA ALA A 166 -22.64 4.76 8.68
C ALA A 166 -21.89 6.00 9.21
N ILE A 167 -20.56 6.03 9.11
CA ILE A 167 -19.75 7.20 9.47
C ILE A 167 -20.06 8.39 8.57
N ALA A 168 -20.16 8.19 7.26
CA ALA A 168 -20.50 9.23 6.29
C ALA A 168 -21.90 9.81 6.54
N ALA A 169 -22.83 9.00 7.09
CA ALA A 169 -24.16 9.44 7.51
C ALA A 169 -24.17 10.18 8.86
N GLY A 170 -22.99 10.46 9.44
CA GLY A 170 -22.85 11.26 10.67
C GLY A 170 -22.74 10.46 11.97
N ASN A 171 -22.70 9.12 11.90
CA ASN A 171 -22.55 8.29 13.10
C ASN A 171 -21.07 8.20 13.50
N SER A 172 -20.64 9.01 14.48
CA SER A 172 -19.23 9.11 14.90
C SER A 172 -18.88 8.26 16.14
N LYS A 173 -19.89 7.72 16.85
CA LYS A 173 -19.67 6.91 18.05
C LYS A 173 -19.81 5.43 17.73
N LEU A 174 -18.97 4.60 18.33
CA LEU A 174 -18.99 3.14 18.16
C LEU A 174 -20.37 2.54 18.46
N SER A 175 -21.03 3.02 19.54
CA SER A 175 -22.40 2.59 19.90
C SER A 175 -23.44 2.95 18.85
N ALA A 176 -23.32 4.14 18.23
CA ALA A 176 -24.25 4.56 17.18
C ALA A 176 -24.07 3.72 15.90
N ILE A 177 -22.81 3.46 15.49
CA ILE A 177 -22.49 2.60 14.35
C ILE A 177 -22.98 1.18 14.61
N SER A 178 -22.74 0.64 15.80
CA SER A 178 -23.19 -0.68 16.23
C SER A 178 -24.71 -0.82 16.15
N ALA A 179 -25.45 0.21 16.62
CA ALA A 179 -26.92 0.23 16.54
C ALA A 179 -27.45 0.30 15.12
N VAL A 180 -26.85 1.14 14.26
CA VAL A 180 -27.25 1.29 12.84
C VAL A 180 -27.00 0.02 12.04
N LEU A 181 -25.90 -0.69 12.33
CA LEU A 181 -25.52 -1.90 11.59
C LEU A 181 -26.03 -3.20 12.25
N GLU A 182 -26.73 -3.11 13.37
CA GLU A 182 -27.25 -4.24 14.15
C GLU A 182 -26.15 -5.29 14.50
N ILE A 183 -24.92 -4.84 14.73
CA ILE A 183 -23.77 -5.67 15.09
C ILE A 183 -23.26 -5.34 16.50
N LYS A 184 -22.58 -6.29 17.13
CA LYS A 184 -22.01 -6.05 18.46
C LYS A 184 -20.86 -5.04 18.36
N ALA A 185 -20.76 -4.11 19.31
CA ALA A 185 -19.68 -3.11 19.35
C ALA A 185 -18.28 -3.75 19.39
N THR A 186 -18.15 -4.94 19.99
CA THR A 186 -16.91 -5.74 20.00
C THR A 186 -16.48 -6.25 18.62
N SER A 187 -17.38 -6.27 17.64
CA SER A 187 -17.05 -6.65 16.26
C SER A 187 -16.55 -5.46 15.43
N LEU A 188 -16.54 -4.26 16.01
CA LEU A 188 -16.06 -3.02 15.38
C LEU A 188 -14.64 -2.63 15.84
N THR A 189 -14.07 -3.37 16.79
CA THR A 189 -12.72 -3.21 17.33
C THR A 189 -11.82 -4.34 16.87
#